data_ec64b1890d34d1f58d8cff69eaba29cb
#
_entry.id   ec64b1890d34d1f58d8cff69eaba29cb
#
_cell.length_a   1.000
_cell.length_b   1.000
_cell.length_c   1.000
_cell.angle_alpha   90.00
_cell.angle_beta   90.00
_cell.angle_gamma   90.00
#
_symmetry.space_group_name_H-M   'P 1'
#
loop_
_entity.id
_entity.type
_entity.pdbx_description
1 polymer ?
#
loop_
_entity_poly.entity_id
_entity_poly.type
_entity_poly.pdbx_seq_one_letter_code
_entity_poly.pdbx_strand_id
1 'polypeptide(L)'
;VLREGDAMFAQVFGTCTFGLNGHVITVEVDISRASPAFDIVGLPAVSVKESKERVQSAIRNSGYFFPIEKVTVNLAPADLKKAGSCLDLPIAMGVLAASGVIPKEVLASVMFIGELSLQGEIRSVPGVLSMVLAGREAGISTFFMSPAVAGEALLCENVTVYAPKTLRELVEYLLGHSPMAPAKR
;
A
#
# COMPACT_ATOMS: atom_id res chain seq x y z
N VAL A 1 13.43 -2.47 -20.41
CA VAL A 1 12.78 -3.44 -21.33
C VAL A 1 12.61 -4.73 -20.55
N LEU A 2 11.36 -5.03 -20.11
CA LEU A 2 11.03 -6.29 -19.46
C LEU A 2 11.20 -7.42 -20.49
N ARG A 3 11.95 -8.44 -20.12
CA ARG A 3 12.13 -9.63 -20.97
C ARG A 3 10.82 -10.41 -21.04
N GLU A 4 10.54 -11.04 -22.19
CA GLU A 4 9.47 -12.02 -22.29
C GLU A 4 9.66 -13.10 -21.21
N GLY A 5 8.71 -13.20 -20.28
CA GLY A 5 8.73 -14.17 -19.18
C GLY A 5 8.94 -13.58 -17.77
N ASP A 6 9.31 -12.32 -17.62
CA ASP A 6 9.32 -11.68 -16.29
C ASP A 6 7.88 -11.41 -15.85
N ALA A 7 7.45 -12.16 -14.83
CA ALA A 7 6.13 -11.97 -14.23
C ALA A 7 6.05 -10.56 -13.61
N MET A 8 5.21 -9.69 -14.18
CA MET A 8 4.87 -8.39 -13.63
C MET A 8 3.88 -8.60 -12.48
N PHE A 9 4.40 -9.13 -11.38
CA PHE A 9 3.62 -9.48 -10.19
C PHE A 9 4.31 -8.95 -8.94
N ALA A 10 3.52 -8.45 -7.99
CA ALA A 10 4.02 -8.05 -6.68
C ALA A 10 2.98 -8.36 -5.59
N GLN A 11 3.46 -8.55 -4.38
CA GLN A 11 2.67 -8.76 -3.19
C GLN A 11 3.04 -7.73 -2.12
N VAL A 12 2.02 -7.12 -1.50
CA VAL A 12 2.17 -6.08 -0.49
C VAL A 12 1.24 -6.37 0.67
N PHE A 13 1.64 -6.03 1.88
CA PHE A 13 0.78 -6.11 3.05
C PHE A 13 0.13 -4.77 3.36
N GLY A 14 -1.17 -4.79 3.51
CA GLY A 14 -2.00 -3.72 4.01
C GLY A 14 -2.89 -4.22 5.14
N THR A 15 -3.85 -3.41 5.54
CA THR A 15 -4.75 -3.78 6.63
C THR A 15 -6.09 -3.05 6.47
N CYS A 16 -7.13 -3.69 6.96
CA CYS A 16 -8.45 -3.10 7.15
C CYS A 16 -8.92 -3.36 8.57
N THR A 17 -9.87 -2.58 9.04
CA THR A 17 -10.56 -2.83 10.30
C THR A 17 -11.95 -3.40 10.05
N PHE A 18 -12.36 -4.32 10.93
CA PHE A 18 -13.72 -4.85 11.04
C PHE A 18 -14.16 -4.65 12.48
N GLY A 19 -15.09 -3.72 12.71
CA GLY A 19 -15.38 -3.28 14.06
C GLY A 19 -14.13 -2.68 14.70
N LEU A 20 -13.70 -3.24 15.83
CA LEU A 20 -12.51 -2.80 16.58
C LEU A 20 -11.24 -3.56 16.21
N ASN A 21 -11.34 -4.60 15.38
CA ASN A 21 -10.22 -5.49 15.06
C ASN A 21 -9.58 -5.14 13.72
N GLY A 22 -8.24 -5.07 13.70
CA GLY A 22 -7.48 -5.00 12.47
C GLY A 22 -7.31 -6.39 11.84
N HIS A 23 -7.27 -6.44 10.52
CA HIS A 23 -7.00 -7.66 9.75
C HIS A 23 -5.93 -7.37 8.71
N VAL A 24 -4.93 -8.23 8.64
CA VAL A 24 -3.90 -8.14 7.60
C VAL A 24 -4.53 -8.52 6.25
N ILE A 25 -4.33 -7.67 5.27
CA ILE A 25 -4.77 -7.88 3.89
C ILE A 25 -3.53 -8.08 3.03
N THR A 26 -3.47 -9.19 2.33
CA THR A 26 -2.45 -9.40 1.30
C THR A 26 -2.95 -8.81 0.00
N VAL A 27 -2.24 -7.82 -0.51
CA VAL A 27 -2.55 -7.15 -1.77
C VAL A 27 -1.65 -7.74 -2.85
N GLU A 28 -2.25 -8.43 -3.80
CA GLU A 28 -1.55 -9.02 -4.93
C GLU A 28 -1.83 -8.19 -6.19
N VAL A 29 -0.79 -7.78 -6.90
CA VAL A 29 -0.91 -7.00 -8.13
C VAL A 29 -0.29 -7.76 -9.27
N ASP A 30 -1.08 -8.01 -10.31
CA ASP A 30 -0.67 -8.64 -11.56
C ASP A 30 -0.83 -7.64 -12.71
N ILE A 31 0.20 -7.51 -13.54
CA ILE A 31 0.16 -6.70 -14.75
C ILE A 31 0.34 -7.64 -15.94
N SER A 32 -0.64 -7.69 -16.81
CA SER A 32 -0.61 -8.55 -18.00
C SER A 32 -0.76 -7.73 -19.29
N ARG A 33 -0.14 -8.25 -20.37
CA ARG A 33 -0.24 -7.66 -21.71
C ARG A 33 -1.63 -7.90 -22.28
N ALA A 34 -2.54 -6.96 -22.01
CA ALA A 34 -3.91 -6.98 -22.51
C ALA A 34 -4.39 -5.53 -22.66
N SER A 35 -5.61 -5.34 -23.15
CA SER A 35 -6.22 -4.02 -23.23
C SER A 35 -6.19 -3.32 -21.87
N PRO A 36 -5.91 -2.01 -21.83
CA PRO A 36 -5.82 -1.28 -20.57
C PRO A 36 -7.06 -1.47 -19.70
N ALA A 37 -6.82 -1.88 -18.45
CA ALA A 37 -7.87 -2.03 -17.43
C ALA A 37 -7.23 -1.93 -16.05
N PHE A 38 -8.02 -1.57 -15.06
CA PHE A 38 -7.62 -1.57 -13.67
C PHE A 38 -8.77 -2.14 -12.83
N ASP A 39 -8.65 -3.39 -12.43
CA ASP A 39 -9.68 -4.13 -11.70
C ASP A 39 -9.21 -4.49 -10.29
N ILE A 40 -10.12 -4.39 -9.32
CA ILE A 40 -9.90 -4.80 -7.93
C ILE A 40 -10.90 -5.90 -7.61
N VAL A 41 -10.40 -7.05 -7.19
CA VAL A 41 -11.17 -8.24 -6.81
C VAL A 41 -10.86 -8.65 -5.37
N GLY A 42 -11.65 -9.54 -4.79
CA GLY A 42 -11.51 -10.00 -3.40
C GLY A 42 -12.50 -9.31 -2.45
N LEU A 43 -13.77 -9.23 -2.84
CA LEU A 43 -14.85 -8.58 -2.10
C LEU A 43 -14.55 -7.12 -1.74
N PRO A 44 -14.20 -6.26 -2.70
CA PRO A 44 -14.04 -4.84 -2.41
C PRO A 44 -15.41 -4.18 -2.27
N ALA A 45 -15.63 -3.43 -1.18
CA ALA A 45 -16.75 -2.50 -1.10
C ALA A 45 -16.57 -1.36 -2.12
N VAL A 46 -17.63 -0.57 -2.35
CA VAL A 46 -17.56 0.61 -3.24
C VAL A 46 -16.42 1.54 -2.84
N SER A 47 -16.25 1.77 -1.53
CA SER A 47 -15.17 2.61 -1.00
C SER A 47 -13.77 2.14 -1.38
N VAL A 48 -13.55 0.81 -1.48
CA VAL A 48 -12.28 0.25 -1.95
C VAL A 48 -12.15 0.35 -3.46
N LYS A 49 -13.24 0.17 -4.22
CA LYS A 49 -13.21 0.33 -5.68
C LYS A 49 -12.86 1.77 -6.11
N GLU A 50 -13.22 2.75 -5.31
CA GLU A 50 -12.84 4.16 -5.51
C GLU A 50 -11.32 4.38 -5.40
N SER A 51 -10.58 3.48 -4.79
CA SER A 51 -9.11 3.53 -4.73
C SER A 51 -8.46 3.59 -6.11
N LYS A 52 -9.10 3.05 -7.15
CA LYS A 52 -8.57 3.08 -8.52
C LYS A 52 -8.25 4.51 -8.97
N GLU A 53 -9.16 5.44 -8.77
CA GLU A 53 -8.99 6.85 -9.18
C GLU A 53 -7.87 7.52 -8.37
N ARG A 54 -7.88 7.34 -7.06
CA ARG A 54 -6.86 7.95 -6.19
C ARG A 54 -5.46 7.40 -6.47
N VAL A 55 -5.34 6.08 -6.62
CA VAL A 55 -4.06 5.42 -6.89
C VAL A 55 -3.48 5.86 -8.24
N GLN A 56 -4.28 5.85 -9.30
CA GLN A 56 -3.83 6.28 -10.62
C GLN A 56 -3.34 7.72 -10.61
N SER A 57 -4.14 8.63 -10.07
CA SER A 57 -3.80 10.05 -10.02
C SER A 57 -2.58 10.30 -9.13
N ALA A 58 -2.52 9.65 -7.97
CA ALA A 58 -1.40 9.81 -7.04
C ALA A 58 -0.08 9.35 -7.66
N ILE A 59 -0.06 8.21 -8.34
CA ILE A 59 1.14 7.71 -9.02
C ILE A 59 1.59 8.69 -10.11
N ARG A 60 0.69 9.12 -10.97
CA ARG A 60 1.02 10.07 -12.05
C ARG A 60 1.49 11.42 -11.52
N ASN A 61 0.79 11.97 -10.55
CA ASN A 61 1.13 13.26 -9.95
C ASN A 61 2.39 13.22 -9.08
N SER A 62 2.83 12.02 -8.70
CA SER A 62 4.12 11.81 -8.02
C SER A 62 5.30 11.69 -9.00
N GLY A 63 5.03 11.74 -10.31
CA GLY A 63 6.06 11.68 -11.35
C GLY A 63 6.40 10.28 -11.84
N TYR A 64 5.55 9.29 -11.54
CA TYR A 64 5.74 7.91 -12.00
C TYR A 64 4.70 7.55 -13.06
N PHE A 65 5.05 6.61 -13.93
CA PHE A 65 4.13 6.12 -14.94
C PHE A 65 3.17 5.10 -14.35
N PHE A 66 1.88 5.24 -14.69
CA PHE A 66 0.91 4.19 -14.42
C PHE A 66 0.90 3.22 -15.62
N PRO A 67 0.87 1.89 -15.38
CA PRO A 67 0.88 0.90 -16.46
C PRO A 67 -0.27 1.11 -17.46
N ILE A 68 0.04 0.96 -18.76
CA ILE A 68 -0.94 1.01 -19.84
C ILE A 68 -1.53 -0.37 -20.16
N GLU A 69 -1.05 -1.41 -19.50
CA GLU A 69 -1.50 -2.79 -19.60
C GLU A 69 -2.70 -3.04 -18.66
N LYS A 70 -3.14 -4.28 -18.62
CA LYS A 70 -4.20 -4.70 -17.68
C LYS A 70 -3.61 -4.90 -16.28
N VAL A 71 -4.07 -4.11 -15.32
CA VAL A 71 -3.71 -4.22 -13.90
C VAL A 71 -4.85 -4.90 -13.16
N THR A 72 -4.55 -6.02 -12.51
CA THR A 72 -5.49 -6.75 -11.65
C THR A 72 -4.95 -6.74 -10.22
N VAL A 73 -5.76 -6.25 -9.29
CA VAL A 73 -5.46 -6.24 -7.85
C VAL A 73 -6.37 -7.24 -7.18
N ASN A 74 -5.79 -8.21 -6.47
CA ASN A 74 -6.54 -9.15 -5.64
C ASN A 74 -6.28 -8.87 -4.17
N LEU A 75 -7.35 -8.76 -3.39
CA LEU A 75 -7.32 -8.51 -1.96
C LEU A 75 -7.63 -9.81 -1.21
N ALA A 76 -6.60 -10.42 -0.63
CA ALA A 76 -6.77 -11.67 0.13
C ALA A 76 -6.88 -11.39 1.64
N PRO A 77 -7.71 -12.14 2.39
CA PRO A 77 -8.50 -13.30 1.94
C PRO A 77 -9.75 -12.92 1.16
N ALA A 78 -10.14 -13.75 0.20
CA ALA A 78 -11.25 -13.44 -0.73
C ALA A 78 -12.64 -13.48 -0.09
N ASP A 79 -12.78 -14.16 1.04
CA ASP A 79 -14.05 -14.32 1.78
C ASP A 79 -14.34 -13.17 2.75
N LEU A 80 -13.38 -12.27 2.95
CA LEU A 80 -13.50 -11.11 3.84
C LEU A 80 -13.79 -9.86 3.01
N LYS A 81 -14.88 -9.15 3.33
CA LYS A 81 -15.23 -7.90 2.67
C LYS A 81 -14.34 -6.77 3.16
N LYS A 82 -13.67 -6.07 2.23
CA LYS A 82 -12.78 -4.94 2.52
C LYS A 82 -13.52 -3.64 2.25
N ALA A 83 -13.37 -2.68 3.15
CA ALA A 83 -14.02 -1.37 3.06
C ALA A 83 -13.08 -0.25 3.52
N GLY A 84 -13.41 0.99 3.17
CA GLY A 84 -12.64 2.18 3.50
C GLY A 84 -11.57 2.52 2.48
N SER A 85 -10.70 3.46 2.85
CA SER A 85 -9.64 3.99 1.98
C SER A 85 -8.22 3.54 2.39
N CYS A 86 -8.13 2.70 3.43
CA CYS A 86 -6.86 2.27 4.03
C CYS A 86 -5.96 1.44 3.09
N LEU A 87 -6.49 0.92 2.00
CA LEU A 87 -5.74 0.11 1.04
C LEU A 87 -5.18 0.91 -0.14
N ASP A 88 -5.43 2.22 -0.23
CA ASP A 88 -4.88 3.05 -1.29
C ASP A 88 -3.35 2.94 -1.38
N LEU A 89 -2.67 3.15 -0.26
CA LEU A 89 -1.21 3.11 -0.23
C LEU A 89 -0.64 1.73 -0.57
N PRO A 90 -1.09 0.62 0.05
CA PRO A 90 -0.58 -0.69 -0.35
C PRO A 90 -0.87 -1.04 -1.81
N ILE A 91 -2.03 -0.67 -2.37
CA ILE A 91 -2.32 -0.89 -3.78
C ILE A 91 -1.33 -0.13 -4.67
N ALA A 92 -1.07 1.16 -4.37
CA ALA A 92 -0.10 1.97 -5.12
C ALA A 92 1.30 1.35 -5.06
N MET A 93 1.74 0.89 -3.88
CA MET A 93 3.05 0.26 -3.71
C MET A 93 3.14 -1.05 -4.51
N GLY A 94 2.07 -1.82 -4.53
CA GLY A 94 1.98 -3.05 -5.33
C GLY A 94 2.08 -2.79 -6.83
N VAL A 95 1.38 -1.78 -7.33
CA VAL A 95 1.45 -1.36 -8.74
C VAL A 95 2.87 -0.90 -9.11
N LEU A 96 3.49 -0.08 -8.27
CA LEU A 96 4.85 0.41 -8.50
C LEU A 96 5.89 -0.73 -8.49
N ALA A 97 5.73 -1.70 -7.61
CA ALA A 97 6.61 -2.86 -7.56
C ALA A 97 6.40 -3.79 -8.76
N ALA A 98 5.16 -4.09 -9.11
CA ALA A 98 4.83 -4.94 -10.24
C ALA A 98 5.29 -4.33 -11.58
N SER A 99 5.28 -3.00 -11.70
CA SER A 99 5.77 -2.28 -12.88
C SER A 99 7.28 -2.03 -12.88
N GLY A 100 8.00 -2.46 -11.84
CA GLY A 100 9.46 -2.36 -11.78
C GLY A 100 10.01 -1.02 -11.29
N VAL A 101 9.16 -0.11 -10.79
CA VAL A 101 9.62 1.19 -10.26
C VAL A 101 10.36 1.01 -8.93
N ILE A 102 9.89 0.11 -8.07
CA ILE A 102 10.56 -0.23 -6.81
C ILE A 102 10.87 -1.73 -6.75
N PRO A 103 11.95 -2.14 -6.04
CA PRO A 103 12.27 -3.54 -5.87
C PRO A 103 11.20 -4.26 -5.03
N LYS A 104 10.79 -5.46 -5.44
CA LYS A 104 9.80 -6.27 -4.71
C LYS A 104 10.28 -6.67 -3.31
N GLU A 105 11.57 -6.86 -3.15
CA GLU A 105 12.21 -7.33 -1.92
C GLU A 105 12.00 -6.38 -0.74
N VAL A 106 11.88 -5.08 -1.00
CA VAL A 106 11.65 -4.08 0.05
C VAL A 106 10.25 -4.14 0.64
N LEU A 107 9.32 -4.87 0.00
CA LEU A 107 7.94 -4.99 0.44
C LEU A 107 7.67 -6.23 1.30
N ALA A 108 8.60 -7.18 1.34
CA ALA A 108 8.34 -8.54 1.86
C ALA A 108 8.00 -8.59 3.36
N SER A 109 8.49 -7.64 4.15
CA SER A 109 8.36 -7.67 5.61
C SER A 109 7.83 -6.37 6.21
N VAL A 110 7.22 -5.53 5.40
CA VAL A 110 6.69 -4.23 5.82
C VAL A 110 5.19 -4.12 5.51
N MET A 111 4.52 -3.21 6.18
CA MET A 111 3.11 -2.94 5.98
C MET A 111 2.90 -1.46 5.68
N PHE A 112 2.03 -1.19 4.71
CA PHE A 112 1.64 0.16 4.33
C PHE A 112 0.20 0.43 4.74
N ILE A 113 -0.04 1.58 5.35
CA ILE A 113 -1.36 1.99 5.85
C ILE A 113 -1.60 3.43 5.41
N GLY A 114 -2.64 3.69 4.65
CA GLY A 114 -3.00 5.06 4.31
C GLY A 114 -3.91 5.22 3.12
N GLU A 115 -4.61 6.34 3.14
CA GLU A 115 -5.34 6.88 2.01
C GLU A 115 -4.39 7.77 1.19
N LEU A 116 -4.62 7.87 -0.10
CA LEU A 116 -3.89 8.78 -0.98
C LEU A 116 -4.81 9.90 -1.48
N SER A 117 -4.32 11.14 -1.43
CA SER A 117 -4.92 12.22 -2.20
C SER A 117 -4.57 12.07 -3.68
N LEU A 118 -5.29 12.76 -4.55
CA LEU A 118 -5.00 12.74 -5.99
C LEU A 118 -3.59 13.27 -6.33
N GLN A 119 -3.03 14.12 -5.48
CA GLN A 119 -1.67 14.65 -5.62
C GLN A 119 -0.59 13.76 -5.01
N GLY A 120 -0.97 12.65 -4.37
CA GLY A 120 -0.02 11.72 -3.77
C GLY A 120 0.31 11.99 -2.30
N GLU A 121 -0.45 12.84 -1.62
CA GLU A 121 -0.32 13.00 -0.16
C GLU A 121 -0.80 11.74 0.55
N ILE A 122 -0.03 11.27 1.53
CA ILE A 122 -0.44 10.15 2.37
C ILE A 122 -1.29 10.67 3.52
N ARG A 123 -2.55 10.27 3.54
CA ARG A 123 -3.55 10.70 4.51
C ARG A 123 -3.78 9.66 5.60
N SER A 124 -4.16 10.16 6.78
CA SER A 124 -4.52 9.32 7.91
C SER A 124 -5.79 8.51 7.64
N VAL A 125 -5.87 7.38 8.31
CA VAL A 125 -7.07 6.53 8.36
C VAL A 125 -7.38 6.21 9.81
N PRO A 126 -8.67 5.99 10.16
CA PRO A 126 -9.03 5.62 11.53
C PRO A 126 -8.60 4.18 11.86
N GLY A 127 -8.34 3.91 13.14
CA GLY A 127 -8.07 2.55 13.61
C GLY A 127 -6.65 2.07 13.44
N VAL A 128 -5.69 2.97 13.31
CA VAL A 128 -4.27 2.63 13.07
C VAL A 128 -3.68 1.73 14.15
N LEU A 129 -4.00 1.95 15.43
CA LEU A 129 -3.46 1.10 16.49
C LEU A 129 -3.88 -0.36 16.32
N SER A 130 -5.15 -0.63 16.05
CA SER A 130 -5.66 -1.97 15.78
C SER A 130 -4.99 -2.61 14.54
N MET A 131 -4.74 -1.80 13.52
CA MET A 131 -4.05 -2.22 12.30
C MET A 131 -2.60 -2.63 12.57
N VAL A 132 -1.87 -1.82 13.32
CA VAL A 132 -0.48 -2.10 13.69
C VAL A 132 -0.38 -3.33 14.59
N LEU A 133 -1.30 -3.49 15.55
CA LEU A 133 -1.36 -4.68 16.40
C LEU A 133 -1.57 -5.95 15.58
N ALA A 134 -2.49 -5.92 14.61
CA ALA A 134 -2.73 -7.06 13.72
C ALA A 134 -1.49 -7.39 12.88
N GLY A 135 -0.80 -6.41 12.35
CA GLY A 135 0.45 -6.60 11.61
C GLY A 135 1.55 -7.19 12.48
N ARG A 136 1.74 -6.69 13.70
CA ARG A 136 2.71 -7.20 14.64
C ARG A 136 2.43 -8.67 15.00
N GLU A 137 1.19 -9.04 15.26
CA GLU A 137 0.79 -10.43 15.52
C GLU A 137 1.08 -11.35 14.33
N ALA A 138 1.04 -10.80 13.11
CA ALA A 138 1.41 -11.53 11.89
C ALA A 138 2.92 -11.56 11.61
N GLY A 139 3.75 -10.99 12.50
CA GLY A 139 5.20 -10.99 12.38
C GLY A 139 5.77 -9.76 11.65
N ILE A 140 4.96 -8.76 11.37
CA ILE A 140 5.40 -7.51 10.75
C ILE A 140 5.80 -6.51 11.84
N SER A 141 6.98 -5.91 11.71
CA SER A 141 7.51 -4.95 12.70
C SER A 141 7.78 -3.56 12.12
N THR A 142 7.70 -3.40 10.81
CA THR A 142 7.95 -2.11 10.14
C THR A 142 6.72 -1.65 9.37
N PHE A 143 6.32 -0.39 9.62
CA PHE A 143 5.08 0.19 9.13
C PHE A 143 5.33 1.55 8.52
N PHE A 144 4.64 1.84 7.42
CA PHE A 144 4.62 3.15 6.77
C PHE A 144 3.22 3.72 6.80
N MET A 145 3.07 4.97 7.23
CA MET A 145 1.78 5.62 7.38
C MET A 145 1.91 7.15 7.38
N SER A 146 0.76 7.84 7.43
CA SER A 146 0.73 9.30 7.56
C SER A 146 1.38 9.77 8.87
N PRO A 147 2.09 10.92 8.85
CA PRO A 147 2.62 11.55 10.07
C PRO A 147 1.53 11.82 11.13
N ALA A 148 0.30 12.07 10.69
CA ALA A 148 -0.81 12.38 11.60
C ALA A 148 -1.17 11.24 12.57
N VAL A 149 -0.87 9.99 12.22
CA VAL A 149 -1.22 8.80 13.02
C VAL A 149 -0.01 8.01 13.52
N ALA A 150 1.19 8.45 13.22
CA ALA A 150 2.41 7.77 13.66
C ALA A 150 2.52 7.70 15.19
N GLY A 151 2.13 8.75 15.90
CA GLY A 151 2.13 8.76 17.37
C GLY A 151 1.18 7.74 17.97
N GLU A 152 0.01 7.54 17.38
CA GLU A 152 -0.95 6.48 17.78
C GLU A 152 -0.36 5.09 17.54
N ALA A 153 0.24 4.86 16.40
CA ALA A 153 0.88 3.59 16.05
C ALA A 153 2.01 3.23 17.03
N LEU A 154 2.76 4.22 17.49
CA LEU A 154 3.88 4.03 18.43
C LEU A 154 3.45 3.68 19.85
N LEU A 155 2.15 3.69 20.16
CA LEU A 155 1.63 3.08 21.40
C LEU A 155 1.81 1.55 21.39
N CYS A 156 1.93 0.96 20.22
CA CYS A 156 2.30 -0.45 20.07
C CYS A 156 3.80 -0.60 20.30
N GLU A 157 4.19 -1.53 21.16
CA GLU A 157 5.59 -1.80 21.45
C GLU A 157 6.23 -2.70 20.38
N ASN A 158 7.55 -2.58 20.23
CA ASN A 158 8.37 -3.40 19.33
C ASN A 158 8.00 -3.23 17.85
N VAL A 159 7.63 -2.02 17.46
CA VAL A 159 7.37 -1.66 16.06
C VAL A 159 8.22 -0.46 15.65
N THR A 160 8.57 -0.41 14.38
CA THR A 160 9.22 0.72 13.74
C THR A 160 8.22 1.37 12.79
N VAL A 161 8.02 2.67 12.93
CA VAL A 161 7.06 3.43 12.14
C VAL A 161 7.81 4.49 11.34
N TYR A 162 7.59 4.51 10.03
CA TYR A 162 8.02 5.58 9.14
C TYR A 162 6.82 6.40 8.73
N ALA A 163 6.97 7.70 8.66
CA ALA A 163 5.87 8.64 8.46
C ALA A 163 6.11 9.57 7.26
N PRO A 164 6.18 9.03 6.02
CA PRO A 164 6.31 9.85 4.84
C PRO A 164 5.06 10.70 4.63
N LYS A 165 5.25 11.94 4.16
CA LYS A 165 4.14 12.86 3.86
C LYS A 165 3.50 12.55 2.51
N THR A 166 4.29 12.08 1.55
CA THR A 166 3.87 11.86 0.18
C THR A 166 4.32 10.50 -0.35
N LEU A 167 3.61 10.02 -1.36
CA LEU A 167 3.98 8.80 -2.10
C LEU A 167 5.39 8.93 -2.69
N ARG A 168 5.73 10.09 -3.25
CA ARG A 168 7.06 10.34 -3.83
C ARG A 168 8.15 10.22 -2.78
N GLU A 169 7.99 10.85 -1.62
CA GLU A 169 8.95 10.75 -0.51
C GLU A 169 9.19 9.27 -0.12
N LEU A 170 8.13 8.49 -0.02
CA LEU A 170 8.21 7.07 0.29
C LEU A 170 8.97 6.29 -0.79
N VAL A 171 8.62 6.48 -2.05
CA VAL A 171 9.27 5.78 -3.17
C VAL A 171 10.77 6.14 -3.25
N GLU A 172 11.12 7.41 -3.14
CA GLU A 172 12.52 7.86 -3.16
C GLU A 172 13.32 7.26 -1.99
N TYR A 173 12.71 7.12 -0.82
CA TYR A 173 13.33 6.43 0.30
C TYR A 173 13.57 4.94 0.01
N LEU A 174 12.58 4.24 -0.52
CA LEU A 174 12.71 2.81 -0.85
C LEU A 174 13.71 2.55 -1.97
N LEU A 175 13.92 3.52 -2.86
CA LEU A 175 14.95 3.47 -3.90
C LEU A 175 16.36 3.81 -3.38
N GLY A 176 16.48 4.24 -2.14
CA GLY A 176 17.76 4.65 -1.56
C GLY A 176 18.23 6.05 -1.98
N HIS A 177 17.36 6.85 -2.59
CA HIS A 177 17.70 8.20 -3.08
C HIS A 177 17.63 9.26 -1.98
N SER A 178 16.80 9.05 -0.97
CA SER A 178 16.58 10.01 0.12
C SER A 178 16.51 9.29 1.46
N PRO A 179 17.11 9.84 2.53
CA PRO A 179 17.01 9.25 3.85
C PRO A 179 15.64 9.52 4.48
N MET A 180 15.23 8.63 5.38
CA MET A 180 14.05 8.84 6.22
C MET A 180 14.32 8.25 7.60
N ALA A 181 14.21 9.06 8.63
CA ALA A 181 14.33 8.60 10.00
C ALA A 181 12.99 8.00 10.47
N PRO A 182 13.00 6.94 11.28
CA PRO A 182 11.78 6.44 11.89
C PRO A 182 11.18 7.49 12.83
N ALA A 183 9.85 7.47 12.94
CA ALA A 183 9.13 8.33 13.86
C ALA A 183 9.49 7.98 15.31
N LYS A 184 9.50 8.98 16.17
CA LYS A 184 9.82 8.85 17.60
C LYS A 184 8.58 9.17 18.44
N ARG A 185 8.47 8.53 19.61
CA ARG A 185 7.48 8.88 20.63
C ARG A 185 7.70 10.29 21.16
#